data_02612d8c80a3be34f6780efa79ca0461
#
_entry.id   02612d8c80a3be34f6780efa79ca0461
#
_cell.length_a   1.000
_cell.length_b   1.000
_cell.length_c   1.000
_cell.angle_alpha   90.00
_cell.angle_beta   90.00
_cell.angle_gamma   90.00
#
_symmetry.space_group_name_H-M   'P 1'
#
loop_
_entity.id
_entity.type
_entity.pdbx_description
1 polymer ?
#
loop_
_entity_poly.entity_id
_entity_poly.type
_entity_poly.pdbx_seq_one_letter_code
_entity_poly.pdbx_strand_id
1 'polypeptide(L)'
;MYKGKYYKNFQDKLELLHSMEDKILQHYNITPAKNNMECFHCGAEKMGFYREEKTNFLRCKCWSCGYDGDILDIIKKIDFRFTKKKNKEVLDLVLGEKFFSIKPPYTYTFIPAEKQVLKDIDTSAILENTSNKNYVKFYNCCYNNFLNISEEEKEYFYKRGFLEEDLKYFKNFVGIEHQKDSADYNIIFRCTNYSFIRRLVTPLKTFGKEKELRYQNSQNLNSVLGNYCYLLDTVDEINLVQTRGVFYILEGVFDCLTLKALLKNNCVAFSSGGANSNYKLIADRVNSIAEIFKMKYKKKIIANLLYDNDEAGQSGAEELAKHFDKDLVIVHTALSKLIFPNSKDLNEELQKNRKRLQESIKIMNNNLLEINK
;
A
#
# COMPACT_ATOMS: atom_id res chain seq x y z
N MET A 1 29.10 14.37 17.65
CA MET A 1 29.69 13.03 17.87
C MET A 1 29.23 12.50 19.21
N TYR A 2 28.15 11.70 19.26
CA TYR A 2 27.71 11.03 20.48
C TYR A 2 28.51 9.73 20.59
N LYS A 3 29.56 9.74 21.39
CA LYS A 3 30.33 8.54 21.79
C LYS A 3 29.39 7.61 22.54
N GLY A 4 29.31 6.34 22.13
CA GLY A 4 28.39 5.33 22.60
C GLY A 4 28.27 5.23 24.12
N LYS A 5 27.22 5.81 24.67
CA LYS A 5 26.74 5.45 26.00
C LYS A 5 25.99 4.11 25.86
N TYR A 6 26.44 3.10 26.53
CA TYR A 6 25.71 1.85 26.73
C TYR A 6 24.47 2.16 27.58
N TYR A 7 23.28 2.17 26.91
CA TYR A 7 22.01 2.32 27.64
C TYR A 7 21.64 0.98 28.26
N LYS A 8 21.53 0.96 29.57
CA LYS A 8 21.36 -0.28 30.34
C LYS A 8 19.94 -0.84 30.29
N ASN A 9 18.90 -0.01 30.00
CA ASN A 9 17.53 -0.43 30.06
C ASN A 9 16.65 0.24 28.96
N PHE A 10 15.44 -0.21 28.83
CA PHE A 10 14.45 0.31 27.88
C PHE A 10 14.08 1.77 28.19
N GLN A 11 13.99 2.13 29.48
CA GLN A 11 13.58 3.46 29.91
C GLN A 11 14.62 4.52 29.52
N ASP A 12 15.90 4.25 29.68
CA ASP A 12 16.98 5.19 29.28
C ASP A 12 16.93 5.47 27.76
N LYS A 13 16.61 4.43 26.97
CA LYS A 13 16.45 4.58 25.50
C LYS A 13 15.23 5.40 25.14
N LEU A 14 14.12 5.23 25.85
CA LEU A 14 12.91 5.99 25.65
C LEU A 14 13.12 7.48 25.98
N GLU A 15 13.75 7.78 27.10
CA GLU A 15 14.11 9.15 27.47
C GLU A 15 15.03 9.80 26.44
N LEU A 16 16.01 9.06 25.92
CA LEU A 16 16.86 9.56 24.85
C LEU A 16 16.06 9.83 23.57
N LEU A 17 15.13 8.93 23.19
CA LEU A 17 14.24 9.14 22.05
C LEU A 17 13.45 10.45 22.21
N HIS A 18 12.87 10.67 23.39
CA HIS A 18 12.14 11.90 23.69
C HIS A 18 13.03 13.14 23.69
N SER A 19 14.29 13.03 24.07
CA SER A 19 15.24 14.16 23.92
C SER A 19 15.55 14.53 22.47
N MET A 20 15.17 13.69 21.52
CA MET A 20 15.39 13.86 20.09
C MET A 20 14.09 14.15 19.30
N GLU A 21 12.98 14.44 20.00
CA GLU A 21 11.65 14.65 19.39
C GLU A 21 11.69 15.60 18.20
N ASP A 22 12.25 16.80 18.38
CA ASP A 22 12.29 17.82 17.33
C ASP A 22 13.08 17.35 16.11
N LYS A 23 14.19 16.65 16.32
CA LYS A 23 15.00 16.09 15.23
C LYS A 23 14.27 14.97 14.49
N ILE A 24 13.51 14.15 15.21
CA ILE A 24 12.70 13.09 14.63
C ILE A 24 11.54 13.69 13.82
N LEU A 25 10.82 14.66 14.37
CA LEU A 25 9.75 15.34 13.66
C LEU A 25 10.26 16.04 12.40
N GLN A 26 11.41 16.72 12.48
CA GLN A 26 12.06 17.32 11.33
C GLN A 26 12.46 16.28 10.28
N HIS A 27 12.97 15.12 10.69
CA HIS A 27 13.31 14.02 9.77
C HIS A 27 12.11 13.57 8.94
N TYR A 28 10.91 13.53 9.54
CA TYR A 28 9.66 13.20 8.86
C TYR A 28 8.93 14.41 8.28
N ASN A 29 9.52 15.60 8.35
CA ASN A 29 8.91 16.87 7.93
C ASN A 29 7.56 17.15 8.63
N ILE A 30 7.47 16.84 9.92
CA ILE A 30 6.28 17.10 10.74
C ILE A 30 6.49 18.37 11.52
N THR A 31 5.60 19.35 11.33
CA THR A 31 5.53 20.56 12.17
C THR A 31 4.39 20.38 13.18
N PRO A 32 4.70 20.20 14.47
CA PRO A 32 3.65 19.96 15.46
C PRO A 32 2.79 21.22 15.65
N ALA A 33 1.48 21.03 15.62
CA ALA A 33 0.51 22.08 15.93
C ALA A 33 -0.44 21.62 17.03
N LYS A 34 -1.00 22.57 17.78
CA LYS A 34 -1.91 22.27 18.89
C LYS A 34 -3.24 21.65 18.46
N ASN A 35 -3.71 21.99 17.26
CA ASN A 35 -4.99 21.54 16.72
C ASN A 35 -4.94 21.49 15.20
N ASN A 36 -5.94 20.83 14.60
CA ASN A 36 -6.22 20.82 13.16
C ASN A 36 -5.13 20.19 12.29
N MET A 37 -4.38 19.25 12.84
CA MET A 37 -3.51 18.40 12.05
C MET A 37 -4.25 17.16 11.58
N GLU A 38 -3.87 16.66 10.42
CA GLU A 38 -4.34 15.37 9.93
C GLU A 38 -3.85 14.23 10.83
N CYS A 39 -4.76 13.39 11.27
CA CYS A 39 -4.46 12.31 12.19
C CYS A 39 -3.71 11.16 11.48
N PHE A 40 -2.58 10.75 11.99
CA PHE A 40 -1.79 9.61 11.49
C PHE A 40 -2.57 8.27 11.53
N HIS A 41 -3.69 8.20 12.25
CA HIS A 41 -4.48 6.98 12.39
C HIS A 41 -5.75 6.98 11.53
N CYS A 42 -6.52 8.06 11.49
CA CYS A 42 -7.82 8.10 10.82
C CYS A 42 -7.95 9.18 9.74
N GLY A 43 -6.93 10.02 9.53
CA GLY A 43 -6.92 11.08 8.53
C GLY A 43 -7.78 12.29 8.83
N ALA A 44 -8.52 12.30 9.95
CA ALA A 44 -9.32 13.46 10.29
C ALA A 44 -8.43 14.65 10.71
N GLU A 45 -8.76 15.85 10.26
CA GLU A 45 -8.08 17.09 10.67
C GLU A 45 -8.47 17.51 12.10
N LYS A 46 -8.33 16.59 13.05
CA LYS A 46 -8.68 16.77 14.46
C LYS A 46 -7.61 16.24 15.40
N MET A 47 -6.37 16.22 14.95
CA MET A 47 -5.25 15.84 15.78
C MET A 47 -4.47 17.09 16.21
N GLY A 48 -3.91 17.04 17.39
CA GLY A 48 -3.00 18.07 17.89
C GLY A 48 -1.91 17.47 18.74
N PHE A 49 -0.81 18.19 18.84
CA PHE A 49 0.31 17.86 19.74
C PHE A 49 0.17 18.59 21.07
N TYR A 50 0.56 17.91 22.14
CA TYR A 50 0.62 18.46 23.49
C TYR A 50 1.79 17.86 24.24
N ARG A 51 2.22 18.52 25.33
CA ARG A 51 3.20 17.95 26.23
C ARG A 51 2.50 17.36 27.45
N GLU A 52 2.84 16.12 27.76
CA GLU A 52 2.30 15.43 28.93
C GLU A 52 2.85 16.09 30.22
N GLU A 53 1.97 16.42 31.15
CA GLU A 53 2.34 17.19 32.36
C GLU A 53 3.38 16.49 33.23
N LYS A 54 3.34 15.16 33.37
CA LYS A 54 4.20 14.38 34.24
C LYS A 54 5.61 14.14 33.68
N THR A 55 5.72 13.89 32.42
CA THR A 55 6.95 13.47 31.73
C THR A 55 7.56 14.55 30.88
N ASN A 56 6.77 15.57 30.53
CA ASN A 56 7.07 16.58 29.52
C ASN A 56 7.32 16.00 28.11
N PHE A 57 6.98 14.75 27.89
CA PHE A 57 7.10 14.11 26.58
C PHE A 57 6.08 14.65 25.61
N LEU A 58 6.49 14.80 24.34
CA LEU A 58 5.57 15.20 23.27
C LEU A 58 4.65 14.05 22.91
N ARG A 59 3.36 14.32 22.93
CA ARG A 59 2.31 13.38 22.54
C ARG A 59 1.41 14.01 21.49
N CYS A 60 0.73 13.18 20.73
CA CYS A 60 -0.33 13.63 19.84
C CYS A 60 -1.64 12.94 20.18
N LYS A 61 -2.75 13.67 20.07
CA LYS A 61 -4.10 13.15 20.31
C LYS A 61 -5.02 13.55 19.18
N CYS A 62 -5.80 12.59 18.70
CA CYS A 62 -6.88 12.82 17.75
C CYS A 62 -8.23 12.79 18.47
N TRP A 63 -8.96 13.91 18.40
CA TRP A 63 -10.30 14.01 19.01
C TRP A 63 -11.41 13.35 18.19
N SER A 64 -11.08 12.86 16.97
CA SER A 64 -12.03 12.13 16.12
C SER A 64 -12.05 10.63 16.39
N CYS A 65 -10.87 9.98 16.45
CA CYS A 65 -10.77 8.53 16.61
C CYS A 65 -10.22 8.09 17.96
N GLY A 66 -9.84 9.03 18.83
CA GLY A 66 -9.27 8.72 20.14
C GLY A 66 -7.81 8.27 20.11
N TYR A 67 -7.13 8.29 18.94
CA TYR A 67 -5.71 7.98 18.87
C TYR A 67 -4.93 8.89 19.80
N ASP A 68 -4.09 8.32 20.64
CA ASP A 68 -3.20 9.01 21.57
C ASP A 68 -1.87 8.26 21.57
N GLY A 69 -0.77 8.96 21.24
CA GLY A 69 0.53 8.33 21.06
C GLY A 69 1.69 9.28 21.37
N ASP A 70 2.80 8.71 21.79
CA ASP A 70 4.07 9.42 21.93
C ASP A 70 4.89 9.39 20.62
N ILE A 71 6.12 9.90 20.66
CA ILE A 71 6.99 9.95 19.47
C ILE A 71 7.31 8.55 18.92
N LEU A 72 7.37 7.51 19.76
CA LEU A 72 7.59 6.14 19.34
C LEU A 72 6.38 5.58 18.58
N ASP A 73 5.18 5.87 19.09
CA ASP A 73 3.92 5.48 18.45
C ASP A 73 3.74 6.19 17.11
N ILE A 74 4.13 7.49 17.04
CA ILE A 74 4.13 8.26 15.81
C ILE A 74 5.04 7.61 14.76
N ILE A 75 6.31 7.33 15.12
CA ILE A 75 7.26 6.66 14.21
C ILE A 75 6.69 5.35 13.69
N LYS A 76 6.16 4.49 14.56
CA LYS A 76 5.56 3.22 14.17
C LYS A 76 4.33 3.38 13.29
N LYS A 77 3.65 4.49 13.38
CA LYS A 77 2.44 4.76 12.61
C LYS A 77 2.73 5.31 11.22
N ILE A 78 3.68 6.23 11.12
CA ILE A 78 3.99 6.93 9.87
C ILE A 78 5.06 6.23 9.04
N ASP A 79 5.90 5.42 9.68
CA ASP A 79 7.00 4.72 9.02
C ASP A 79 6.75 3.21 8.99
N PHE A 80 6.39 2.72 7.80
CA PHE A 80 6.07 1.30 7.61
C PHE A 80 7.21 0.35 8.00
N ARG A 81 8.48 0.81 8.00
CA ARG A 81 9.65 0.04 8.43
C ARG A 81 9.52 -0.42 9.89
N PHE A 82 8.70 0.29 10.67
CA PHE A 82 8.56 0.09 12.11
C PHE A 82 7.19 -0.44 12.54
N THR A 83 6.18 -0.42 11.67
CA THR A 83 4.78 -0.74 12.01
C THR A 83 4.61 -2.09 12.72
N LYS A 84 5.35 -3.12 12.32
CA LYS A 84 5.26 -4.48 12.91
C LYS A 84 6.37 -4.80 13.91
N LYS A 85 7.30 -3.87 14.16
CA LYS A 85 8.42 -4.10 15.07
C LYS A 85 8.02 -3.90 16.54
N LYS A 86 8.69 -4.64 17.44
CA LYS A 86 8.56 -4.40 18.87
C LYS A 86 9.19 -3.06 19.26
N ASN A 87 8.66 -2.40 20.27
CA ASN A 87 9.14 -1.07 20.70
C ASN A 87 10.65 -1.03 20.94
N LYS A 88 11.21 -2.08 21.55
CA LYS A 88 12.65 -2.18 21.77
C LYS A 88 13.46 -2.16 20.46
N GLU A 89 13.00 -2.88 19.44
CA GLU A 89 13.65 -2.93 18.12
C GLU A 89 13.58 -1.58 17.42
N VAL A 90 12.44 -0.87 17.52
CA VAL A 90 12.28 0.47 16.96
C VAL A 90 13.25 1.44 17.63
N LEU A 91 13.34 1.41 18.96
CA LEU A 91 14.29 2.24 19.70
C LEU A 91 15.74 1.98 19.27
N ASP A 92 16.15 0.71 19.16
CA ASP A 92 17.51 0.35 18.75
C ASP A 92 17.85 0.85 17.35
N LEU A 93 16.87 0.85 16.43
CA LEU A 93 17.05 1.33 15.06
C LEU A 93 17.04 2.86 14.97
N VAL A 94 16.11 3.52 15.66
CA VAL A 94 15.96 4.98 15.61
C VAL A 94 17.12 5.68 16.33
N LEU A 95 17.62 5.11 17.42
CA LEU A 95 18.78 5.62 18.14
C LEU A 95 20.12 5.24 17.48
N GLY A 96 20.09 4.40 16.44
CA GLY A 96 21.27 4.02 15.65
C GLY A 96 21.82 5.17 14.81
N GLU A 97 23.15 5.21 14.63
CA GLU A 97 23.85 6.29 13.92
C GLU A 97 23.36 6.55 12.51
N LYS A 98 22.78 5.53 11.84
CA LYS A 98 22.33 5.61 10.44
C LYS A 98 20.88 6.06 10.25
N PHE A 99 20.08 6.14 11.30
CA PHE A 99 18.64 6.47 11.14
C PHE A 99 18.41 7.79 10.40
N PHE A 100 19.08 8.86 10.83
CA PHE A 100 18.91 10.19 10.23
C PHE A 100 19.63 10.36 8.89
N SER A 101 20.51 9.46 8.50
CA SER A 101 21.17 9.46 7.19
C SER A 101 20.32 8.81 6.10
N ILE A 102 19.32 8.02 6.49
CA ILE A 102 18.40 7.36 5.55
C ILE A 102 17.18 8.27 5.37
N LYS A 103 16.90 8.70 4.13
CA LYS A 103 15.71 9.48 3.82
C LYS A 103 14.46 8.71 4.29
N PRO A 104 13.55 9.33 5.05
CA PRO A 104 12.35 8.64 5.49
C PRO A 104 11.51 8.23 4.28
N PRO A 105 10.85 7.06 4.32
CA PRO A 105 10.01 6.59 3.22
C PRO A 105 8.80 7.50 2.98
N TYR A 106 8.46 8.32 3.97
CA TYR A 106 7.45 9.36 3.95
C TYR A 106 8.03 10.65 4.52
N THR A 107 8.00 11.72 3.76
CA THR A 107 8.02 13.06 4.32
C THR A 107 6.57 13.49 4.46
N TYR A 108 6.15 13.75 5.70
CA TYR A 108 4.84 14.33 5.96
C TYR A 108 4.86 15.77 5.43
N THR A 109 4.30 15.98 4.25
CA THR A 109 4.09 17.34 3.74
C THR A 109 2.70 17.78 4.18
N PHE A 110 2.62 18.49 5.29
CA PHE A 110 1.46 19.32 5.57
C PHE A 110 1.47 20.45 4.54
N ILE A 111 0.65 20.33 3.52
CA ILE A 111 0.29 21.43 2.65
C ILE A 111 -0.97 22.02 3.30
N PRO A 112 -0.89 23.26 3.88
CA PRO A 112 -2.11 23.95 4.29
C PRO A 112 -3.05 23.94 3.08
N ALA A 113 -4.29 23.59 3.28
CA ALA A 113 -5.30 23.58 2.24
C ALA A 113 -5.50 25.00 1.70
N GLU A 114 -4.65 25.44 0.78
CA GLU A 114 -4.99 26.53 -0.11
C GLU A 114 -6.13 25.99 -0.99
N LYS A 115 -7.25 26.70 -0.91
CA LYS A 115 -8.46 26.44 -1.69
C LYS A 115 -8.10 26.33 -3.18
N GLN A 116 -7.83 25.12 -3.66
CA GLN A 116 -7.88 24.86 -5.08
C GLN A 116 -9.34 24.82 -5.49
N VAL A 117 -9.75 25.82 -6.24
CA VAL A 117 -11.06 25.87 -6.91
C VAL A 117 -11.08 24.74 -7.94
N LEU A 118 -11.66 23.63 -7.59
CA LEU A 118 -11.95 22.53 -8.52
C LEU A 118 -13.14 22.97 -9.39
N LYS A 119 -12.88 23.10 -10.70
CA LYS A 119 -13.92 23.32 -11.71
C LYS A 119 -14.82 22.08 -11.82
N ASP A 120 -16.09 22.31 -11.60
CA ASP A 120 -17.30 21.58 -11.94
C ASP A 120 -17.17 20.17 -12.55
N ILE A 121 -17.10 19.18 -11.68
CA ILE A 121 -17.70 17.86 -11.88
C ILE A 121 -18.64 17.69 -10.72
N ASP A 122 -19.91 17.34 -10.99
CA ASP A 122 -20.91 17.11 -9.95
C ASP A 122 -20.49 15.92 -9.07
N THR A 123 -19.75 16.22 -8.04
CA THR A 123 -19.19 15.27 -7.08
C THR A 123 -19.93 15.30 -5.76
N SER A 124 -21.05 16.05 -5.68
CA SER A 124 -21.76 16.31 -4.42
C SER A 124 -22.20 15.03 -3.72
N ALA A 125 -22.73 14.05 -4.44
CA ALA A 125 -23.16 12.77 -3.87
C ALA A 125 -22.00 11.87 -3.40
N ILE A 126 -20.80 12.02 -4.00
CA ILE A 126 -19.60 11.28 -3.62
C ILE A 126 -18.86 11.97 -2.48
N LEU A 127 -18.84 13.31 -2.47
CA LEU A 127 -18.21 14.13 -1.44
C LEU A 127 -18.99 14.12 -0.11
N GLU A 128 -20.31 14.17 -0.13
CA GLU A 128 -21.13 14.03 1.08
C GLU A 128 -20.95 12.67 1.76
N ASN A 129 -20.66 11.65 0.99
CA ASN A 129 -20.41 10.30 1.50
C ASN A 129 -18.96 10.06 1.99
N THR A 130 -17.98 10.86 1.60
CA THR A 130 -16.56 10.64 1.92
C THR A 130 -15.97 11.61 2.94
N SER A 131 -16.47 12.83 3.06
CA SER A 131 -15.92 13.87 3.94
C SER A 131 -16.13 13.61 5.44
N ASN A 132 -17.03 12.70 5.83
CA ASN A 132 -17.32 12.36 7.23
C ASN A 132 -17.18 10.86 7.56
N LYS A 133 -16.71 10.02 6.65
CA LYS A 133 -16.63 8.59 6.91
C LYS A 133 -15.30 8.22 7.56
N ASN A 134 -15.41 7.58 8.70
CA ASN A 134 -14.34 6.79 9.29
C ASN A 134 -14.01 5.64 8.32
N TYR A 135 -12.98 5.82 7.47
CA TYR A 135 -12.55 4.83 6.48
C TYR A 135 -12.32 3.44 7.08
N VAL A 136 -11.88 3.37 8.33
CA VAL A 136 -11.71 2.09 9.03
C VAL A 136 -13.06 1.38 9.19
N LYS A 137 -14.12 2.09 9.56
CA LYS A 137 -15.47 1.51 9.64
C LYS A 137 -15.97 1.07 8.28
N PHE A 138 -15.72 1.89 7.25
CA PHE A 138 -16.07 1.54 5.88
C PHE A 138 -15.36 0.24 5.42
N TYR A 139 -14.06 0.14 5.60
CA TYR A 139 -13.32 -1.06 5.23
C TYR A 139 -13.73 -2.28 6.02
N ASN A 140 -13.95 -2.14 7.33
CA ASN A 140 -14.44 -3.24 8.16
C ASN A 140 -15.81 -3.72 7.71
N CYS A 141 -16.70 -2.81 7.34
CA CYS A 141 -17.99 -3.16 6.76
C CYS A 141 -17.83 -3.92 5.45
N CYS A 142 -17.03 -3.41 4.51
CA CYS A 142 -16.79 -4.07 3.23
C CYS A 142 -16.15 -5.45 3.39
N TYR A 143 -15.19 -5.60 4.29
CA TYR A 143 -14.56 -6.90 4.56
C TYR A 143 -15.51 -7.88 5.25
N ASN A 144 -16.35 -7.43 6.17
CA ASN A 144 -17.39 -8.25 6.78
C ASN A 144 -18.43 -8.70 5.74
N ASN A 145 -18.79 -7.84 4.79
CA ASN A 145 -19.66 -8.22 3.68
C ASN A 145 -19.01 -9.32 2.83
N PHE A 146 -17.71 -9.21 2.55
CA PHE A 146 -16.98 -10.25 1.81
C PHE A 146 -16.88 -11.57 2.58
N LEU A 147 -16.79 -11.54 3.91
CA LEU A 147 -16.85 -12.77 4.72
C LEU A 147 -18.19 -13.49 4.62
N ASN A 148 -19.27 -12.75 4.37
CA ASN A 148 -20.63 -13.24 4.22
C ASN A 148 -21.13 -13.16 2.77
N ILE A 149 -20.20 -13.28 1.81
CA ILE A 149 -20.46 -13.15 0.37
C ILE A 149 -21.56 -14.11 -0.08
N SER A 150 -22.56 -13.62 -0.78
CA SER A 150 -23.64 -14.40 -1.35
C SER A 150 -23.18 -15.25 -2.55
N GLU A 151 -23.97 -16.25 -2.95
CA GLU A 151 -23.65 -17.06 -4.12
C GLU A 151 -23.67 -16.22 -5.42
N GLU A 152 -24.54 -15.23 -5.53
CA GLU A 152 -24.60 -14.32 -6.66
C GLU A 152 -23.34 -13.46 -6.78
N GLU A 153 -22.83 -12.96 -5.65
CA GLU A 153 -21.58 -12.19 -5.59
C GLU A 153 -20.35 -13.05 -5.89
N LYS A 154 -20.34 -14.32 -5.44
CA LYS A 154 -19.27 -15.27 -5.76
C LYS A 154 -19.18 -15.54 -7.25
N GLU A 155 -20.33 -15.59 -7.94
CA GLU A 155 -20.41 -15.81 -9.38
C GLU A 155 -19.59 -14.80 -10.18
N TYR A 156 -19.47 -13.54 -9.71
CA TYR A 156 -18.60 -12.55 -10.32
C TYR A 156 -17.13 -12.97 -10.32
N PHE A 157 -16.67 -13.58 -9.22
CA PHE A 157 -15.30 -14.09 -9.10
C PHE A 157 -15.09 -15.39 -9.88
N TYR A 158 -16.09 -16.27 -9.88
CA TYR A 158 -16.03 -17.53 -10.66
C TYR A 158 -15.91 -17.25 -12.16
N LYS A 159 -16.65 -16.27 -12.69
CA LYS A 159 -16.52 -15.81 -14.08
C LYS A 159 -15.13 -15.27 -14.40
N ARG A 160 -14.35 -14.89 -13.40
CA ARG A 160 -12.95 -14.47 -13.53
C ARG A 160 -11.94 -15.57 -13.32
N GLY A 161 -12.40 -16.84 -13.24
CA GLY A 161 -11.54 -18.01 -13.09
C GLY A 161 -11.09 -18.30 -11.66
N PHE A 162 -11.59 -17.58 -10.66
CA PHE A 162 -11.30 -17.88 -9.27
C PHE A 162 -12.15 -19.06 -8.77
N LEU A 163 -11.67 -19.75 -7.75
CA LEU A 163 -12.33 -20.88 -7.10
C LEU A 163 -12.78 -20.49 -5.69
N GLU A 164 -13.66 -21.27 -5.10
CA GLU A 164 -14.11 -21.09 -3.70
C GLU A 164 -12.95 -21.00 -2.70
N GLU A 165 -11.91 -21.79 -2.90
CA GLU A 165 -10.69 -21.75 -2.07
C GLU A 165 -9.89 -20.47 -2.21
N ASP A 166 -9.97 -19.78 -3.38
CA ASP A 166 -9.35 -18.49 -3.57
C ASP A 166 -10.13 -17.41 -2.83
N LEU A 167 -11.46 -17.46 -2.87
CA LEU A 167 -12.31 -16.53 -2.12
C LEU A 167 -12.04 -16.62 -0.62
N LYS A 168 -11.90 -17.83 -0.07
CA LYS A 168 -11.50 -18.02 1.34
C LYS A 168 -10.16 -17.37 1.67
N TYR A 169 -9.24 -17.35 0.71
CA TYR A 169 -7.94 -16.67 0.86
C TYR A 169 -8.07 -15.15 0.73
N PHE A 170 -8.99 -14.65 -0.10
CA PHE A 170 -9.17 -13.21 -0.37
C PHE A 170 -9.79 -12.42 0.78
N LYS A 171 -10.33 -13.06 1.79
CA LYS A 171 -11.04 -12.43 2.92
C LYS A 171 -10.30 -11.26 3.60
N ASN A 172 -8.96 -11.18 3.45
CA ASN A 172 -8.13 -10.11 4.01
C ASN A 172 -7.70 -9.06 2.97
N PHE A 173 -8.09 -9.23 1.70
CA PHE A 173 -7.61 -8.43 0.59
C PHE A 173 -8.72 -7.72 -0.17
N VAL A 174 -9.95 -8.25 -0.12
CA VAL A 174 -11.08 -7.78 -0.90
C VAL A 174 -12.23 -7.43 0.02
N GLY A 175 -12.94 -6.36 -0.30
CA GLY A 175 -14.19 -5.97 0.36
C GLY A 175 -15.35 -5.91 -0.63
N ILE A 176 -16.59 -5.98 -0.13
CA ILE A 176 -17.81 -5.74 -0.89
C ILE A 176 -18.54 -4.56 -0.29
N GLU A 177 -18.88 -3.59 -1.12
CA GLU A 177 -19.72 -2.46 -0.78
C GLU A 177 -21.10 -2.67 -1.39
N HIS A 178 -22.10 -2.91 -0.55
CA HIS A 178 -23.49 -2.93 -0.99
C HIS A 178 -24.00 -1.50 -1.17
N GLN A 179 -24.71 -1.25 -2.26
CA GLN A 179 -25.35 0.04 -2.48
C GLN A 179 -26.63 0.13 -1.65
N LYS A 180 -26.87 1.30 -1.09
CA LYS A 180 -28.08 1.53 -0.31
C LYS A 180 -29.29 1.44 -1.23
N ASP A 181 -30.31 0.72 -0.80
CA ASP A 181 -31.60 0.59 -1.50
C ASP A 181 -31.51 -0.04 -2.91
N SER A 182 -30.45 -0.80 -3.19
CA SER A 182 -30.24 -1.53 -4.45
C SER A 182 -29.63 -2.92 -4.18
N ALA A 183 -29.90 -3.85 -5.08
CA ALA A 183 -29.20 -5.14 -5.10
C ALA A 183 -27.76 -5.02 -5.69
N ASP A 184 -27.39 -3.86 -6.21
CA ASP A 184 -26.08 -3.62 -6.79
C ASP A 184 -25.00 -3.59 -5.71
N TYR A 185 -23.82 -4.07 -6.08
CA TYR A 185 -22.65 -4.05 -5.22
C TYR A 185 -21.39 -3.66 -6.01
N ASN A 186 -20.37 -3.27 -5.26
CA ASN A 186 -19.05 -2.95 -5.80
C ASN A 186 -17.99 -3.75 -5.06
N ILE A 187 -16.88 -4.02 -5.74
CA ILE A 187 -15.73 -4.67 -5.12
C ILE A 187 -14.72 -3.60 -4.73
N ILE A 188 -14.27 -3.64 -3.49
CA ILE A 188 -13.38 -2.66 -2.89
C ILE A 188 -11.99 -3.25 -2.69
N PHE A 189 -10.99 -2.58 -3.25
CA PHE A 189 -9.58 -2.88 -3.10
C PHE A 189 -8.90 -1.76 -2.31
N ARG A 190 -8.62 -2.01 -1.05
CA ARG A 190 -7.97 -1.02 -0.18
C ARG A 190 -6.52 -0.83 -0.59
N CYS A 191 -6.14 0.40 -0.95
CA CYS A 191 -4.78 0.77 -1.30
C CYS A 191 -4.00 1.30 -0.09
N THR A 192 -4.62 2.21 0.66
CA THR A 192 -4.08 2.77 1.91
C THR A 192 -5.18 2.86 2.96
N ASN A 193 -4.91 3.49 4.11
CA ASN A 193 -5.95 3.80 5.08
C ASN A 193 -6.99 4.81 4.55
N TYR A 194 -6.67 5.54 3.48
CA TYR A 194 -7.46 6.67 2.96
C TYR A 194 -7.81 6.54 1.49
N SER A 195 -7.34 5.50 0.81
CA SER A 195 -7.59 5.31 -0.62
C SER A 195 -7.96 3.87 -0.94
N PHE A 196 -8.86 3.73 -1.88
CA PHE A 196 -9.28 2.44 -2.42
C PHE A 196 -9.60 2.57 -3.91
N ILE A 197 -9.52 1.45 -4.60
CA ILE A 197 -10.06 1.26 -5.94
C ILE A 197 -11.40 0.57 -5.77
N ARG A 198 -12.45 1.13 -6.38
CA ARG A 198 -13.77 0.52 -6.48
C ARG A 198 -13.94 -0.09 -7.86
N ARG A 199 -14.20 -1.37 -7.94
CA ARG A 199 -14.64 -2.03 -9.16
C ARG A 199 -16.15 -2.04 -9.21
N LEU A 200 -16.71 -1.38 -10.21
CA LEU A 200 -18.15 -1.40 -10.48
C LEU A 200 -18.51 -2.74 -11.13
N VAL A 201 -19.36 -3.52 -10.48
CA VAL A 201 -19.86 -4.79 -11.03
C VAL A 201 -20.83 -4.48 -12.17
N THR A 202 -21.69 -3.48 -12.00
CA THR A 202 -22.49 -2.88 -13.07
C THR A 202 -21.77 -1.65 -13.62
N PRO A 203 -21.18 -1.69 -14.83
CA PRO A 203 -20.45 -0.56 -15.38
C PRO A 203 -21.36 0.65 -15.63
N LEU A 204 -20.84 1.85 -15.36
CA LEU A 204 -21.58 3.08 -15.61
C LEU A 204 -21.33 3.57 -17.04
N LYS A 205 -22.41 3.85 -17.77
CA LYS A 205 -22.33 4.53 -19.06
C LYS A 205 -22.03 6.01 -18.82
N THR A 206 -20.91 6.46 -19.32
CA THR A 206 -20.52 7.87 -19.22
C THR A 206 -21.09 8.63 -20.40
N PHE A 207 -21.87 9.69 -20.15
CA PHE A 207 -22.48 10.51 -21.19
C PHE A 207 -21.41 11.02 -22.16
N GLY A 208 -21.61 10.76 -23.46
CA GLY A 208 -20.70 11.20 -24.53
C GLY A 208 -19.39 10.42 -24.68
N LYS A 209 -19.21 9.29 -23.98
CA LYS A 209 -18.04 8.40 -24.15
C LYS A 209 -18.51 7.00 -24.54
N GLU A 210 -17.83 6.38 -25.51
CA GLU A 210 -18.08 4.99 -25.90
C GLU A 210 -17.65 3.97 -24.83
N LYS A 211 -16.67 4.35 -23.98
CA LYS A 211 -16.15 3.48 -22.93
C LYS A 211 -16.98 3.57 -21.64
N GLU A 212 -17.41 2.42 -21.18
CA GLU A 212 -18.02 2.27 -19.86
C GLU A 212 -17.00 2.48 -18.74
N LEU A 213 -17.42 3.20 -17.70
CA LEU A 213 -16.62 3.34 -16.48
C LEU A 213 -16.73 2.06 -15.66
N ARG A 214 -15.64 1.36 -15.47
CA ARG A 214 -15.57 0.08 -14.72
C ARG A 214 -14.85 0.22 -13.38
N TYR A 215 -14.04 1.26 -13.22
CA TYR A 215 -13.28 1.52 -12.00
C TYR A 215 -13.48 2.95 -11.55
N GLN A 216 -13.60 3.13 -10.25
CA GLN A 216 -13.59 4.44 -9.59
C GLN A 216 -12.53 4.41 -8.49
N ASN A 217 -11.69 5.41 -8.46
CA ASN A 217 -10.79 5.62 -7.36
C ASN A 217 -11.46 6.46 -6.29
N SER A 218 -11.23 6.16 -5.02
CA SER A 218 -11.67 7.05 -3.95
C SER A 218 -11.07 8.43 -4.19
N GLN A 219 -11.92 9.44 -4.16
CA GLN A 219 -11.43 10.81 -4.21
C GLN A 219 -10.82 11.13 -2.84
N ASN A 220 -9.51 11.28 -2.81
CA ASN A 220 -8.84 11.86 -1.67
C ASN A 220 -8.62 13.33 -1.96
N LEU A 221 -9.00 14.18 -1.03
CA LEU A 221 -8.69 15.62 -1.04
C LEU A 221 -7.17 15.86 -1.09
N ASN A 222 -6.38 14.88 -0.71
CA ASN A 222 -4.93 14.87 -0.86
C ASN A 222 -4.50 14.01 -2.06
N SER A 223 -4.73 14.52 -3.26
CA SER A 223 -4.26 13.91 -4.52
C SER A 223 -2.74 13.68 -4.55
N VAL A 224 -1.97 14.32 -3.69
CA VAL A 224 -0.53 14.13 -3.50
C VAL A 224 -0.21 12.79 -2.83
N LEU A 225 -1.14 12.23 -2.04
CA LEU A 225 -1.03 10.89 -1.42
C LEU A 225 -1.91 9.85 -2.12
N GLY A 226 -2.48 10.18 -3.26
CA GLY A 226 -3.33 9.32 -4.08
C GLY A 226 -2.60 8.10 -4.61
N ASN A 227 -2.13 7.28 -3.68
CA ASN A 227 -1.54 6.00 -4.00
C ASN A 227 -2.67 4.98 -4.16
N TYR A 228 -3.00 4.70 -5.40
CA TYR A 228 -3.94 3.65 -5.77
C TYR A 228 -3.22 2.31 -6.05
N CYS A 229 -2.06 2.12 -5.45
CA CYS A 229 -1.34 0.87 -5.55
C CYS A 229 -1.90 -0.14 -4.55
N TYR A 230 -2.66 -1.07 -5.05
CA TYR A 230 -3.29 -2.12 -4.25
C TYR A 230 -2.23 -3.08 -3.70
N LEU A 231 -2.19 -3.26 -2.38
CA LEU A 231 -1.24 -4.10 -1.64
C LEU A 231 0.24 -3.63 -1.66
N LEU A 232 0.54 -2.41 -2.06
CA LEU A 232 1.93 -1.90 -2.03
C LEU A 232 2.54 -1.94 -0.61
N ASP A 233 1.72 -1.82 0.43
CA ASP A 233 2.15 -1.93 1.82
C ASP A 233 2.61 -3.34 2.23
N THR A 234 2.33 -4.37 1.41
CA THR A 234 2.87 -5.72 1.59
C THR A 234 4.35 -5.84 1.20
N VAL A 235 4.90 -4.87 0.47
CA VAL A 235 6.33 -4.77 0.20
C VAL A 235 7.00 -4.19 1.45
N ASP A 236 7.30 -5.05 2.39
CA ASP A 236 8.03 -4.76 3.63
C ASP A 236 9.18 -5.77 3.81
N GLU A 237 10.08 -5.47 4.73
CA GLU A 237 11.26 -6.32 4.97
C GLU A 237 10.87 -7.75 5.36
N ILE A 238 9.84 -7.92 6.20
CA ILE A 238 9.44 -9.24 6.71
C ILE A 238 8.94 -10.12 5.56
N ASN A 239 8.06 -9.56 4.73
CA ASN A 239 7.51 -10.29 3.60
C ASN A 239 8.57 -10.55 2.52
N LEU A 240 9.50 -9.60 2.30
CA LEU A 240 10.61 -9.80 1.36
C LEU A 240 11.60 -10.87 1.82
N VAL A 241 11.84 -11.01 3.13
CA VAL A 241 12.66 -12.11 3.64
C VAL A 241 12.05 -13.47 3.32
N GLN A 242 10.74 -13.62 3.50
CA GLN A 242 10.03 -14.86 3.19
C GLN A 242 10.12 -15.23 1.70
N THR A 243 10.17 -14.23 0.82
CA THR A 243 10.30 -14.41 -0.62
C THR A 243 11.74 -14.15 -1.12
N ARG A 244 12.73 -14.19 -0.24
CA ARG A 244 14.15 -13.96 -0.58
C ARG A 244 14.39 -12.69 -1.39
N GLY A 245 13.61 -11.66 -1.16
CA GLY A 245 13.69 -10.40 -1.87
C GLY A 245 12.99 -10.38 -3.24
N VAL A 246 12.26 -11.43 -3.61
CA VAL A 246 11.51 -11.49 -4.87
C VAL A 246 10.10 -10.96 -4.67
N PHE A 247 9.67 -10.03 -5.53
CA PHE A 247 8.31 -9.52 -5.52
C PHE A 247 7.81 -9.20 -6.94
N TYR A 248 6.51 -8.96 -7.06
CA TYR A 248 5.82 -8.78 -8.33
C TYR A 248 5.03 -7.49 -8.35
N ILE A 249 5.08 -6.77 -9.46
CA ILE A 249 4.28 -5.59 -9.74
C ILE A 249 3.40 -5.89 -10.94
N LEU A 250 2.09 -5.73 -10.76
CA LEU A 250 1.09 -5.97 -11.80
C LEU A 250 0.37 -4.67 -12.13
N GLU A 251 -0.17 -4.56 -13.33
CA GLU A 251 -0.91 -3.38 -13.73
C GLU A 251 -2.27 -3.33 -13.02
N GLY A 252 -3.03 -4.41 -13.10
CA GLY A 252 -4.41 -4.52 -12.62
C GLY A 252 -4.53 -5.16 -11.24
N VAL A 253 -5.60 -4.80 -10.51
CA VAL A 253 -5.90 -5.38 -9.19
C VAL A 253 -6.30 -6.85 -9.28
N PHE A 254 -6.99 -7.27 -10.35
CA PHE A 254 -7.37 -8.67 -10.55
C PHE A 254 -6.19 -9.54 -10.95
N ASP A 255 -5.20 -8.99 -11.64
CA ASP A 255 -3.95 -9.69 -11.92
C ASP A 255 -3.16 -9.94 -10.63
N CYS A 256 -3.14 -8.94 -9.75
CA CYS A 256 -2.57 -9.09 -8.41
C CYS A 256 -3.29 -10.19 -7.62
N LEU A 257 -4.62 -10.22 -7.61
CA LEU A 257 -5.40 -11.30 -6.99
C LEU A 257 -5.11 -12.66 -7.63
N THR A 258 -4.97 -12.71 -8.95
CA THR A 258 -4.63 -13.95 -9.68
C THR A 258 -3.31 -14.52 -9.18
N LEU A 259 -2.28 -13.69 -9.13
CA LEU A 259 -0.97 -14.14 -8.62
C LEU A 259 -1.06 -14.59 -7.16
N LYS A 260 -1.76 -13.84 -6.32
CA LYS A 260 -2.02 -14.19 -4.91
C LYS A 260 -2.81 -15.49 -4.77
N ALA A 261 -3.79 -15.75 -5.64
CA ALA A 261 -4.53 -17.02 -5.65
C ALA A 261 -3.63 -18.22 -5.94
N LEU A 262 -2.70 -18.07 -6.88
CA LEU A 262 -1.84 -19.16 -7.36
C LEU A 262 -0.64 -19.43 -6.44
N LEU A 263 -0.04 -18.40 -5.86
CA LEU A 263 1.16 -18.50 -5.01
C LEU A 263 0.87 -18.38 -3.51
N LYS A 264 -0.33 -17.90 -3.13
CA LYS A 264 -0.75 -17.68 -1.73
C LYS A 264 0.28 -16.80 -0.99
N ASN A 265 0.80 -17.28 0.14
CA ASN A 265 1.79 -16.59 0.96
C ASN A 265 3.22 -16.64 0.41
N ASN A 266 3.45 -17.37 -0.70
CA ASN A 266 4.78 -17.54 -1.29
C ASN A 266 5.14 -16.40 -2.27
N CYS A 267 4.39 -15.31 -2.27
CA CYS A 267 4.72 -14.13 -3.07
C CYS A 267 4.37 -12.83 -2.35
N VAL A 268 5.20 -11.83 -2.59
CA VAL A 268 4.89 -10.42 -2.37
C VAL A 268 4.46 -9.85 -3.71
N ALA A 269 3.26 -9.32 -3.79
CA ALA A 269 2.70 -8.78 -5.02
C ALA A 269 1.81 -7.58 -4.73
N PHE A 270 1.88 -6.58 -5.60
CA PHE A 270 0.99 -5.44 -5.57
C PHE A 270 0.61 -4.98 -6.98
N SER A 271 -0.49 -4.25 -7.10
CA SER A 271 -0.87 -3.60 -8.36
C SER A 271 -0.48 -2.14 -8.36
N SER A 272 0.05 -1.64 -9.49
CA SER A 272 0.35 -0.22 -9.68
C SER A 272 -0.90 0.64 -9.83
N GLY A 273 -2.06 0.06 -10.09
CA GLY A 273 -3.32 0.77 -10.29
C GLY A 273 -3.54 1.29 -11.72
N GLY A 274 -2.75 0.82 -12.67
CA GLY A 274 -2.84 1.14 -14.10
C GLY A 274 -1.52 1.63 -14.69
N ALA A 275 -1.45 1.65 -16.03
CA ALA A 275 -0.25 2.03 -16.77
C ALA A 275 0.16 3.52 -16.64
N ASN A 276 -0.73 4.38 -16.12
CA ASN A 276 -0.47 5.81 -15.90
C ASN A 276 -0.26 6.16 -14.43
N SER A 277 0.24 5.22 -13.64
CA SER A 277 0.47 5.37 -12.22
C SER A 277 1.61 6.32 -11.88
N ASN A 278 1.68 6.76 -10.63
CA ASN A 278 2.82 7.54 -10.16
C ASN A 278 4.03 6.62 -9.94
N TYR A 279 4.75 6.33 -11.01
CA TYR A 279 5.90 5.42 -11.00
C TYR A 279 7.01 5.85 -10.05
N LYS A 280 7.23 7.16 -9.93
CA LYS A 280 8.23 7.69 -8.99
C LYS A 280 7.89 7.34 -7.55
N LEU A 281 6.63 7.49 -7.15
CA LEU A 281 6.17 7.14 -5.80
C LEU A 281 6.36 5.65 -5.50
N ILE A 282 6.03 4.79 -6.47
CA ILE A 282 6.22 3.34 -6.37
C ILE A 282 7.71 3.02 -6.19
N ALA A 283 8.55 3.58 -7.05
CA ALA A 283 9.98 3.33 -7.03
C ALA A 283 10.65 3.87 -5.76
N ASP A 284 10.32 5.08 -5.32
CA ASP A 284 10.85 5.67 -4.09
C ASP A 284 10.56 4.77 -2.88
N ARG A 285 9.34 4.23 -2.78
CA ARG A 285 8.98 3.29 -1.73
C ARG A 285 9.76 1.99 -1.81
N VAL A 286 9.84 1.39 -2.99
CA VAL A 286 10.55 0.13 -3.21
C VAL A 286 12.05 0.30 -2.97
N ASN A 287 12.67 1.37 -3.49
CA ASN A 287 14.09 1.67 -3.30
C ASN A 287 14.43 1.84 -1.81
N SER A 288 13.57 2.52 -1.04
CA SER A 288 13.78 2.69 0.40
C SER A 288 13.81 1.36 1.16
N ILE A 289 12.96 0.41 0.77
CA ILE A 289 12.94 -0.94 1.37
C ILE A 289 14.14 -1.75 0.88
N ALA A 290 14.48 -1.63 -0.41
CA ALA A 290 15.60 -2.33 -1.01
C ALA A 290 16.93 -1.94 -0.37
N GLU A 291 17.11 -0.67 0.01
CA GLU A 291 18.28 -0.19 0.73
C GLU A 291 18.43 -0.91 2.07
N ILE A 292 17.35 -0.98 2.86
CA ILE A 292 17.33 -1.70 4.15
C ILE A 292 17.64 -3.18 3.94
N PHE A 293 17.01 -3.79 2.95
CA PHE A 293 17.21 -5.21 2.62
C PHE A 293 18.67 -5.49 2.23
N LYS A 294 19.26 -4.66 1.35
CA LYS A 294 20.66 -4.77 0.93
C LYS A 294 21.62 -4.57 2.09
N MET A 295 21.38 -3.58 2.96
CA MET A 295 22.24 -3.37 4.13
C MET A 295 22.27 -4.59 5.04
N LYS A 296 21.12 -5.24 5.24
CA LYS A 296 20.95 -6.33 6.20
C LYS A 296 21.36 -7.69 5.62
N TYR A 297 20.98 -7.97 4.39
CA TYR A 297 21.17 -9.30 3.77
C TYR A 297 22.25 -9.32 2.69
N LYS A 298 22.86 -8.18 2.37
CA LYS A 298 23.91 -8.02 1.34
C LYS A 298 23.45 -8.46 -0.06
N LYS A 299 22.16 -8.39 -0.33
CA LYS A 299 21.53 -8.79 -1.58
C LYS A 299 20.66 -7.67 -2.14
N LYS A 300 20.53 -7.66 -3.46
CA LYS A 300 19.51 -6.84 -4.14
C LYS A 300 18.15 -7.52 -4.03
N ILE A 301 17.09 -6.74 -4.15
CA ILE A 301 15.75 -7.29 -4.36
C ILE A 301 15.48 -7.47 -5.86
N ILE A 302 14.55 -8.36 -6.19
CA ILE A 302 14.17 -8.67 -7.59
C ILE A 302 12.72 -8.23 -7.78
N ALA A 303 12.52 -7.25 -8.65
CA ALA A 303 11.21 -6.74 -9.06
C ALA A 303 10.80 -7.35 -10.40
N ASN A 304 9.71 -8.07 -10.42
CA ASN A 304 9.16 -8.68 -11.62
C ASN A 304 7.92 -7.91 -12.06
N LEU A 305 7.99 -7.22 -13.18
CA LEU A 305 6.89 -6.44 -13.72
C LEU A 305 6.05 -7.33 -14.64
N LEU A 306 4.84 -7.68 -14.20
CA LEU A 306 3.86 -8.48 -14.94
C LEU A 306 2.71 -7.59 -15.41
N TYR A 307 3.03 -6.61 -16.26
CA TYR A 307 2.07 -5.70 -16.85
C TYR A 307 1.34 -6.35 -18.03
N ASP A 308 0.28 -5.73 -18.48
CA ASP A 308 -0.50 -6.18 -19.63
C ASP A 308 0.40 -6.45 -20.85
N ASN A 309 0.08 -7.47 -21.61
CA ASN A 309 0.85 -7.90 -22.79
C ASN A 309 0.46 -7.10 -24.04
N ASP A 310 0.23 -5.81 -23.88
CA ASP A 310 0.01 -4.85 -24.94
C ASP A 310 1.09 -3.75 -24.92
N GLU A 311 1.08 -2.85 -25.91
CA GLU A 311 2.08 -1.79 -26.05
C GLU A 311 2.07 -0.83 -24.84
N ALA A 312 0.88 -0.51 -24.31
CA ALA A 312 0.74 0.39 -23.17
C ALA A 312 1.33 -0.22 -21.89
N GLY A 313 1.03 -1.51 -21.64
CA GLY A 313 1.56 -2.23 -20.47
C GLY A 313 3.09 -2.39 -20.57
N GLN A 314 3.64 -2.71 -21.75
CA GLN A 314 5.09 -2.80 -21.94
C GLN A 314 5.78 -1.46 -21.72
N SER A 315 5.25 -0.38 -22.33
CA SER A 315 5.78 0.98 -22.13
C SER A 315 5.71 1.40 -20.66
N GLY A 316 4.61 1.08 -19.97
CA GLY A 316 4.45 1.35 -18.54
C GLY A 316 5.45 0.60 -17.66
N ALA A 317 5.72 -0.67 -17.97
CA ALA A 317 6.71 -1.48 -17.27
C ALA A 317 8.13 -0.91 -17.46
N GLU A 318 8.48 -0.54 -18.69
CA GLU A 318 9.78 0.05 -19.01
C GLU A 318 9.95 1.42 -18.33
N GLU A 319 8.91 2.23 -18.29
CA GLU A 319 8.96 3.53 -17.62
C GLU A 319 9.15 3.38 -16.12
N LEU A 320 8.37 2.49 -15.47
CA LEU A 320 8.57 2.21 -14.04
C LEU A 320 9.99 1.70 -13.77
N ALA A 321 10.53 0.83 -14.62
CA ALA A 321 11.87 0.27 -14.46
C ALA A 321 12.98 1.34 -14.41
N LYS A 322 12.82 2.47 -15.11
CA LYS A 322 13.78 3.59 -15.11
C LYS A 322 13.91 4.29 -13.77
N HIS A 323 12.88 4.22 -12.92
CA HIS A 323 12.87 4.88 -11.62
C HIS A 323 13.48 4.03 -10.49
N PHE A 324 13.72 2.74 -10.71
CA PHE A 324 14.40 1.91 -9.72
C PHE A 324 15.90 2.15 -9.68
N ASP A 325 16.44 2.17 -8.46
CA ASP A 325 17.88 2.20 -8.26
C ASP A 325 18.48 0.85 -8.64
N LYS A 326 19.30 0.83 -9.70
CA LYS A 326 19.95 -0.37 -10.24
C LYS A 326 20.94 -1.01 -9.27
N ASP A 327 21.42 -0.26 -8.29
CA ASP A 327 22.31 -0.81 -7.25
C ASP A 327 21.52 -1.54 -6.16
N LEU A 328 20.21 -1.32 -6.07
CA LEU A 328 19.33 -1.88 -5.06
C LEU A 328 18.37 -2.93 -5.62
N VAL A 329 17.92 -2.76 -6.86
CA VAL A 329 16.83 -3.54 -7.47
C VAL A 329 17.26 -4.12 -8.81
N ILE A 330 17.04 -5.42 -8.99
CA ILE A 330 17.09 -6.10 -10.29
C ILE A 330 15.68 -6.11 -10.85
N VAL A 331 15.48 -5.64 -12.07
CA VAL A 331 14.14 -5.48 -12.66
C VAL A 331 13.99 -6.39 -13.89
N HIS A 332 12.91 -7.15 -13.94
CA HIS A 332 12.50 -7.94 -15.10
C HIS A 332 11.21 -7.38 -15.67
N THR A 333 11.21 -6.95 -16.93
CA THR A 333 10.07 -6.31 -17.62
C THR A 333 9.39 -7.18 -18.67
N ALA A 334 10.01 -8.30 -19.07
CA ALA A 334 9.55 -9.10 -20.20
C ALA A 334 8.86 -10.42 -19.82
N LEU A 335 8.59 -10.66 -18.54
CA LEU A 335 8.05 -11.94 -18.05
C LEU A 335 6.61 -12.21 -18.50
N SER A 336 5.81 -11.18 -18.73
CA SER A 336 4.43 -11.31 -19.23
C SER A 336 4.36 -12.11 -20.52
N LYS A 337 5.25 -11.84 -21.48
CA LYS A 337 5.33 -12.55 -22.76
C LYS A 337 5.66 -14.03 -22.61
N LEU A 338 6.34 -14.41 -21.55
CA LEU A 338 6.69 -15.82 -21.29
C LEU A 338 5.57 -16.57 -20.57
N ILE A 339 4.87 -15.90 -19.67
CA ILE A 339 3.88 -16.52 -18.79
C ILE A 339 2.51 -16.60 -19.44
N PHE A 340 2.07 -15.53 -20.11
CA PHE A 340 0.76 -15.45 -20.77
C PHE A 340 0.85 -14.86 -22.20
N PRO A 341 1.59 -15.54 -23.10
CA PRO A 341 1.90 -15.02 -24.46
C PRO A 341 0.64 -14.82 -25.32
N ASN A 342 -0.45 -15.52 -25.03
CA ASN A 342 -1.68 -15.53 -25.81
C ASN A 342 -2.85 -14.84 -25.10
N SER A 343 -2.57 -14.13 -24.02
CA SER A 343 -3.55 -13.37 -23.25
C SER A 343 -3.06 -11.96 -23.02
N LYS A 344 -4.00 -11.05 -22.90
CA LYS A 344 -3.70 -9.65 -22.62
C LYS A 344 -3.10 -9.48 -21.23
N ASP A 345 -3.73 -10.09 -20.24
CA ASP A 345 -3.36 -9.98 -18.83
C ASP A 345 -3.38 -11.34 -18.12
N LEU A 346 -2.91 -11.35 -16.89
CA LEU A 346 -2.77 -12.55 -16.08
C LEU A 346 -4.14 -13.15 -15.71
N ASN A 347 -5.15 -12.31 -15.46
CA ASN A 347 -6.49 -12.78 -15.11
C ASN A 347 -7.22 -13.38 -16.32
N GLU A 348 -6.99 -12.86 -17.53
CA GLU A 348 -7.51 -13.47 -18.75
C GLU A 348 -6.91 -14.86 -18.98
N GLU A 349 -5.60 -15.05 -18.75
CA GLU A 349 -4.96 -16.37 -18.83
C GLU A 349 -5.50 -17.34 -17.76
N LEU A 350 -5.78 -16.87 -16.56
CA LEU A 350 -6.42 -17.67 -15.52
C LEU A 350 -7.77 -18.23 -15.98
N GLN A 351 -8.58 -17.39 -16.63
CA GLN A 351 -9.90 -17.78 -17.16
C GLN A 351 -9.77 -18.81 -18.29
N LYS A 352 -8.75 -18.69 -19.14
CA LYS A 352 -8.51 -19.60 -20.26
C LYS A 352 -7.93 -20.94 -19.83
N ASN A 353 -6.89 -20.92 -18.99
CA ASN A 353 -6.15 -22.13 -18.61
C ASN A 353 -5.46 -22.02 -17.24
N ARG A 354 -6.24 -22.09 -16.18
CA ARG A 354 -5.75 -22.01 -14.80
C ARG A 354 -4.61 -22.99 -14.51
N LYS A 355 -4.71 -24.27 -14.95
CA LYS A 355 -3.71 -25.29 -14.64
C LYS A 355 -2.35 -24.95 -15.22
N ARG A 356 -2.32 -24.63 -16.53
CA ARG A 356 -1.09 -24.22 -17.23
C ARG A 356 -0.48 -22.97 -16.56
N LEU A 357 -1.30 -21.97 -16.28
CA LEU A 357 -0.84 -20.74 -15.64
C LEU A 357 -0.22 -21.02 -14.27
N GLN A 358 -0.87 -21.85 -13.46
CA GLN A 358 -0.36 -22.24 -12.14
C GLN A 358 0.99 -22.93 -12.21
N GLU A 359 1.17 -23.84 -13.16
CA GLU A 359 2.43 -24.53 -13.40
C GLU A 359 3.54 -23.55 -13.83
N SER A 360 3.26 -22.69 -14.81
CA SER A 360 4.20 -21.69 -15.33
C SER A 360 4.65 -20.71 -14.24
N ILE A 361 3.72 -20.21 -13.46
CA ILE A 361 4.02 -19.26 -12.36
C ILE A 361 4.80 -19.94 -11.23
N LYS A 362 4.49 -21.18 -10.88
CA LYS A 362 5.25 -21.91 -9.87
C LYS A 362 6.70 -22.17 -10.30
N ILE A 363 6.90 -22.57 -11.54
CA ILE A 363 8.24 -22.80 -12.10
C ILE A 363 9.03 -21.49 -12.08
N MET A 364 8.45 -20.40 -12.59
CA MET A 364 9.08 -19.08 -12.61
C MET A 364 9.44 -18.62 -11.18
N ASN A 365 8.49 -18.67 -10.26
CA ASN A 365 8.71 -18.22 -8.88
C ASN A 365 9.83 -19.02 -8.21
N ASN A 366 9.84 -20.35 -8.38
CA ASN A 366 10.89 -21.19 -7.81
C ASN A 366 12.26 -20.85 -8.39
N ASN A 367 12.37 -20.64 -9.70
CA ASN A 367 13.62 -20.26 -10.35
C ASN A 367 14.15 -18.91 -9.83
N LEU A 368 13.27 -17.91 -9.65
CA LEU A 368 13.63 -16.61 -9.11
C LEU A 368 14.07 -16.70 -7.64
N LEU A 369 13.43 -17.55 -6.83
CA LEU A 369 13.81 -17.81 -5.45
C LEU A 369 15.16 -18.54 -5.35
N GLU A 370 15.50 -19.38 -6.34
CA GLU A 370 16.82 -20.04 -6.41
C GLU A 370 17.93 -19.06 -6.81
N ILE A 371 17.68 -18.19 -7.79
CA ILE A 371 18.65 -17.18 -8.24
C ILE A 371 19.04 -16.23 -7.09
N ASN A 372 18.12 -15.96 -6.18
CA ASN A 372 18.36 -15.03 -5.06
C ASN A 372 18.66 -15.75 -3.72
N LYS A 373 19.11 -17.01 -3.79
CA LYS A 373 19.70 -17.70 -2.64
C LYS A 373 21.06 -17.10 -2.30
#